data_46b459076c741db1c59dcb2ad25fadfd
#
_entry.id   46b459076c741db1c59dcb2ad25fadfd
#
_cell.length_a   1.000
_cell.length_b   1.000
_cell.length_c   1.000
_cell.angle_alpha   90.00
_cell.angle_beta   90.00
_cell.angle_gamma   90.00
#
_symmetry.space_group_name_H-M   'P 1'
#
loop_
_entity.id
_entity.type
_entity.pdbx_description
1 polymer ?
#
loop_
_entity_poly.entity_id
_entity_poly.type
_entity_poly.pdbx_seq_one_letter_code
_entity_poly.pdbx_strand_id
1 'polypeptide(L)'
;MADQSKSPFVLVHGAWHGGWCWNKLIPHLESAGHRALAVTLTGQGDRAHLINPSVDLSTHVTDVVSVLEMDDLSDVILVGHSYGGLVVCGAAERASKRIRRLVYLDALVPRHGQSGFDLNSAQFREKVEQDARDNGDGYKVAPIVDILGITDVEDLEWVRARLRPLPIGAFRQPVEAPTFASQIPSTYIRCTGFGLKATADRCRQAGWPVMEIDCGHDAMIIKPGELAELLLSASCR
;
A
#
# COMPACT_ATOMS: atom_id res chain seq x y z
N MET A 1 7.09 -24.77 -25.69
CA MET A 1 7.78 -23.61 -25.12
C MET A 1 6.90 -23.12 -24.00
N ALA A 2 7.34 -23.17 -22.75
CA ALA A 2 6.57 -22.62 -21.65
C ALA A 2 6.41 -21.12 -21.94
N ASP A 3 5.16 -20.67 -22.00
CA ASP A 3 4.81 -19.25 -22.05
C ASP A 3 5.40 -18.63 -20.79
N GLN A 4 6.49 -17.86 -20.92
CA GLN A 4 7.06 -17.11 -19.81
C GLN A 4 6.13 -15.93 -19.55
N SER A 5 4.99 -16.21 -18.88
CA SER A 5 4.12 -15.15 -18.43
C SER A 5 4.94 -14.21 -17.55
N LYS A 6 4.85 -12.90 -17.81
CA LYS A 6 5.54 -11.87 -17.01
C LYS A 6 5.04 -11.93 -15.57
N SER A 7 5.94 -11.64 -14.62
CA SER A 7 5.61 -11.59 -13.19
C SER A 7 4.33 -10.78 -12.93
N PRO A 8 3.33 -11.32 -12.22
CA PRO A 8 2.11 -10.58 -11.94
C PRO A 8 2.36 -9.47 -10.91
N PHE A 9 1.64 -8.37 -11.05
CA PHE A 9 1.56 -7.33 -10.02
C PHE A 9 0.40 -7.63 -9.06
N VAL A 10 0.66 -7.55 -7.75
CA VAL A 10 -0.37 -7.52 -6.72
C VAL A 10 -0.29 -6.17 -6.02
N LEU A 11 -1.39 -5.40 -6.08
CA LEU A 11 -1.46 -4.00 -5.71
C LEU A 11 -2.26 -3.83 -4.42
N VAL A 12 -1.61 -3.33 -3.37
CA VAL A 12 -2.19 -3.14 -2.03
C VAL A 12 -2.31 -1.65 -1.74
N HIS A 13 -3.54 -1.21 -1.52
CA HIS A 13 -3.87 0.20 -1.30
C HIS A 13 -3.48 0.73 0.08
N GLY A 14 -3.46 2.04 0.22
CA GLY A 14 -3.24 2.78 1.46
C GLY A 14 -4.47 2.82 2.38
N ALA A 15 -4.35 3.56 3.48
CA ALA A 15 -5.45 3.81 4.39
C ALA A 15 -6.66 4.42 3.66
N TRP A 16 -7.87 4.05 4.07
CA TRP A 16 -9.16 4.58 3.60
C TRP A 16 -9.57 4.23 2.17
N HIS A 17 -8.67 3.66 1.37
CA HIS A 17 -8.90 3.30 -0.02
C HIS A 17 -9.55 1.91 -0.17
N GLY A 18 -9.46 1.35 -1.35
CA GLY A 18 -9.82 0.00 -1.75
C GLY A 18 -9.14 -0.32 -3.07
N GLY A 19 -9.30 -1.51 -3.58
CA GLY A 19 -8.74 -1.91 -4.87
C GLY A 19 -9.09 -0.97 -6.03
N TRP A 20 -10.20 -0.25 -5.91
CA TRP A 20 -10.67 0.74 -6.89
C TRP A 20 -9.64 1.85 -7.21
N CYS A 21 -8.75 2.19 -6.27
CA CYS A 21 -7.77 3.26 -6.51
C CYS A 21 -6.73 2.92 -7.60
N TRP A 22 -6.60 1.66 -7.93
CA TRP A 22 -5.71 1.16 -8.96
C TRP A 22 -6.33 1.10 -10.37
N ASN A 23 -7.63 1.41 -10.50
CA ASN A 23 -8.38 1.25 -11.76
C ASN A 23 -7.76 2.00 -12.94
N LYS A 24 -7.16 3.17 -12.70
CA LYS A 24 -6.47 3.93 -13.76
C LYS A 24 -5.10 3.35 -14.11
N LEU A 25 -4.43 2.68 -13.18
CA LEU A 25 -3.09 2.11 -13.35
C LEU A 25 -3.13 0.73 -14.04
N ILE A 26 -4.05 -0.14 -13.65
CA ILE A 26 -4.12 -1.54 -14.12
C ILE A 26 -4.06 -1.66 -15.63
N PRO A 27 -4.82 -0.89 -16.44
CA PRO A 27 -4.77 -1.00 -17.90
C PRO A 27 -3.37 -0.77 -18.50
N HIS A 28 -2.54 0.08 -17.87
CA HIS A 28 -1.17 0.33 -18.32
C HIS A 28 -0.26 -0.88 -18.08
N LEU A 29 -0.39 -1.56 -16.94
CA LEU A 29 0.37 -2.76 -16.61
C LEU A 29 -0.05 -3.93 -17.50
N GLU A 30 -1.34 -4.08 -17.75
CA GLU A 30 -1.91 -5.14 -18.61
C GLU A 30 -1.51 -4.93 -20.09
N SER A 31 -1.51 -3.69 -20.57
CA SER A 31 -1.04 -3.39 -21.93
C SER A 31 0.46 -3.68 -22.12
N ALA A 32 1.24 -3.65 -21.04
CA ALA A 32 2.63 -4.10 -21.01
C ALA A 32 2.78 -5.62 -20.87
N GLY A 33 1.67 -6.39 -20.82
CA GLY A 33 1.63 -7.85 -20.77
C GLY A 33 1.79 -8.45 -19.37
N HIS A 34 1.58 -7.68 -18.31
CA HIS A 34 1.56 -8.17 -16.93
C HIS A 34 0.12 -8.38 -16.46
N ARG A 35 -0.15 -9.48 -15.77
CA ARG A 35 -1.38 -9.60 -14.98
C ARG A 35 -1.28 -8.63 -13.79
N ALA A 36 -2.34 -7.87 -13.50
CA ALA A 36 -2.39 -6.94 -12.37
C ALA A 36 -3.66 -7.18 -11.54
N LEU A 37 -3.48 -7.41 -10.24
CA LEU A 37 -4.55 -7.67 -9.29
C LEU A 37 -4.54 -6.62 -8.18
N ALA A 38 -5.68 -5.97 -7.97
CA ALA A 38 -5.88 -5.06 -6.85
C ALA A 38 -6.56 -5.79 -5.70
N VAL A 39 -5.94 -5.78 -4.52
CA VAL A 39 -6.51 -6.37 -3.30
C VAL A 39 -7.27 -5.29 -2.55
N THR A 40 -8.55 -5.55 -2.19
CA THR A 40 -9.26 -4.73 -1.21
C THR A 40 -9.12 -5.35 0.18
N LEU A 41 -8.58 -4.59 1.11
CA LEU A 41 -8.38 -5.00 2.49
C LEU A 41 -9.72 -5.06 3.25
N THR A 42 -9.86 -5.98 4.18
CA THR A 42 -11.07 -6.16 5.01
C THR A 42 -11.45 -4.86 5.73
N GLY A 43 -12.72 -4.49 5.63
CA GLY A 43 -13.24 -3.24 6.20
C GLY A 43 -13.01 -1.99 5.34
N GLN A 44 -12.43 -2.13 4.13
CA GLN A 44 -12.13 -1.02 3.22
C GLN A 44 -12.86 -1.18 1.88
N GLY A 45 -12.95 -0.11 1.11
CA GLY A 45 -13.53 -0.09 -0.24
C GLY A 45 -14.88 -0.80 -0.34
N ASP A 46 -15.00 -1.75 -1.24
CA ASP A 46 -16.17 -2.62 -1.45
C ASP A 46 -16.39 -3.63 -0.31
N ARG A 47 -15.38 -3.85 0.55
CA ARG A 47 -15.46 -4.68 1.77
C ARG A 47 -15.70 -3.86 3.04
N ALA A 48 -16.10 -2.59 2.93
CA ALA A 48 -16.33 -1.67 4.06
C ALA A 48 -17.37 -2.21 5.07
N HIS A 49 -18.34 -3.01 4.62
CA HIS A 49 -19.35 -3.64 5.46
C HIS A 49 -18.77 -4.65 6.48
N LEU A 50 -17.51 -5.07 6.31
CA LEU A 50 -16.82 -5.98 7.22
C LEU A 50 -16.03 -5.26 8.33
N ILE A 51 -16.05 -3.91 8.34
CA ILE A 51 -15.32 -3.15 9.36
C ILE A 51 -15.87 -3.45 10.77
N ASN A 52 -14.97 -3.80 11.68
CA ASN A 52 -15.30 -4.06 13.07
C ASN A 52 -14.06 -3.86 13.97
N PRO A 53 -14.19 -3.82 15.32
CA PRO A 53 -13.09 -3.53 16.22
C PRO A 53 -11.92 -4.53 16.21
N SER A 54 -12.14 -5.76 15.72
CA SER A 54 -11.09 -6.79 15.65
C SER A 54 -10.26 -6.75 14.37
N VAL A 55 -10.64 -5.93 13.39
CA VAL A 55 -9.86 -5.77 12.16
C VAL A 55 -8.59 -4.97 12.45
N ASP A 56 -7.46 -5.58 12.17
CA ASP A 56 -6.13 -5.05 12.45
C ASP A 56 -5.16 -5.29 11.28
N LEU A 57 -3.88 -5.02 11.47
CA LEU A 57 -2.85 -5.25 10.46
C LEU A 57 -2.73 -6.74 10.08
N SER A 58 -2.86 -7.65 11.04
CA SER A 58 -2.77 -9.10 10.79
C SER A 58 -3.92 -9.59 9.90
N THR A 59 -5.11 -9.03 10.06
CA THR A 59 -6.26 -9.25 9.17
C THR A 59 -5.93 -8.83 7.74
N HIS A 60 -5.41 -7.62 7.56
CA HIS A 60 -5.03 -7.09 6.25
C HIS A 60 -3.87 -7.86 5.60
N VAL A 61 -2.90 -8.30 6.38
CA VAL A 61 -1.83 -9.19 5.89
C VAL A 61 -2.41 -10.51 5.41
N THR A 62 -3.38 -11.07 6.14
CA THR A 62 -4.07 -12.31 5.74
C THR A 62 -4.86 -12.15 4.44
N ASP A 63 -5.50 -11.00 4.22
CA ASP A 63 -6.18 -10.71 2.95
C ASP A 63 -5.21 -10.85 1.75
N VAL A 64 -4.01 -10.28 1.87
CA VAL A 64 -2.99 -10.34 0.79
C VAL A 64 -2.45 -11.76 0.61
N VAL A 65 -2.08 -12.42 1.71
CA VAL A 65 -1.56 -13.81 1.67
C VAL A 65 -2.59 -14.75 1.05
N SER A 66 -3.87 -14.60 1.41
CA SER A 66 -4.96 -15.41 0.84
C SER A 66 -5.09 -15.25 -0.67
N VAL A 67 -4.94 -14.01 -1.20
CA VAL A 67 -4.94 -13.80 -2.65
C VAL A 67 -3.75 -14.49 -3.31
N LEU A 68 -2.54 -14.38 -2.71
CA LEU A 68 -1.34 -15.06 -3.24
C LEU A 68 -1.50 -16.58 -3.27
N GLU A 69 -2.17 -17.15 -2.29
CA GLU A 69 -2.36 -18.60 -2.16
C GLU A 69 -3.52 -19.13 -3.01
N MET A 70 -4.68 -18.47 -2.95
CA MET A 70 -5.90 -18.96 -3.63
C MET A 70 -5.85 -18.80 -5.15
N ASP A 71 -5.13 -17.79 -5.64
CA ASP A 71 -4.88 -17.58 -7.06
C ASP A 71 -3.59 -18.27 -7.57
N ASP A 72 -2.95 -19.11 -6.73
CA ASP A 72 -1.68 -19.80 -7.00
C ASP A 72 -0.60 -18.89 -7.57
N LEU A 73 -0.53 -17.64 -7.09
CA LEU A 73 0.43 -16.66 -7.59
C LEU A 73 1.84 -16.98 -7.10
N SER A 74 2.79 -16.86 -8.01
CA SER A 74 4.23 -16.97 -7.75
C SER A 74 5.01 -15.93 -8.56
N ASP A 75 6.25 -15.68 -8.18
CA ASP A 75 7.10 -14.66 -8.82
C ASP A 75 6.48 -13.26 -8.84
N VAL A 76 5.74 -12.92 -7.78
CA VAL A 76 4.90 -11.72 -7.68
C VAL A 76 5.73 -10.46 -7.46
N ILE A 77 5.37 -9.37 -8.12
CA ILE A 77 5.76 -8.00 -7.77
C ILE A 77 4.67 -7.45 -6.86
N LEU A 78 4.95 -7.42 -5.55
CA LEU A 78 4.00 -6.98 -4.55
C LEU A 78 4.20 -5.49 -4.25
N VAL A 79 3.17 -4.68 -4.56
CA VAL A 79 3.22 -3.21 -4.44
C VAL A 79 2.36 -2.77 -3.26
N GLY A 80 2.94 -2.01 -2.33
CA GLY A 80 2.21 -1.41 -1.22
C GLY A 80 2.26 0.11 -1.27
N HIS A 81 1.09 0.76 -1.28
CA HIS A 81 0.96 2.22 -1.20
C HIS A 81 0.72 2.67 0.24
N SER A 82 1.41 3.71 0.69
CA SER A 82 1.13 4.35 1.98
C SER A 82 1.12 3.36 3.16
N TYR A 83 0.01 3.24 3.90
CA TYR A 83 -0.24 2.21 4.90
C TYR A 83 -0.02 0.78 4.36
N GLY A 84 -0.34 0.54 3.09
CA GLY A 84 -0.13 -0.76 2.43
C GLY A 84 1.33 -1.25 2.51
N GLY A 85 2.28 -0.37 2.77
CA GLY A 85 3.69 -0.76 3.03
C GLY A 85 3.85 -1.66 4.26
N LEU A 86 3.07 -1.44 5.33
CA LEU A 86 3.04 -2.34 6.50
C LEU A 86 2.47 -3.71 6.10
N VAL A 87 1.39 -3.70 5.31
CA VAL A 87 0.69 -4.91 4.88
C VAL A 87 1.59 -5.78 3.99
N VAL A 88 2.26 -5.19 2.98
CA VAL A 88 3.15 -5.96 2.10
C VAL A 88 4.38 -6.47 2.81
N CYS A 89 4.88 -5.74 3.80
CA CYS A 89 5.96 -6.21 4.68
C CYS A 89 5.52 -7.46 5.46
N GLY A 90 4.36 -7.42 6.11
CA GLY A 90 3.81 -8.58 6.83
C GLY A 90 3.48 -9.76 5.92
N ALA A 91 2.94 -9.51 4.72
CA ALA A 91 2.68 -10.55 3.73
C ALA A 91 3.97 -11.21 3.25
N ALA A 92 5.04 -10.45 3.09
CA ALA A 92 6.35 -10.97 2.71
C ALA A 92 6.94 -11.92 3.77
N GLU A 93 6.66 -11.70 5.07
CA GLU A 93 7.06 -12.66 6.12
C GLU A 93 6.35 -14.00 5.99
N ARG A 94 5.06 -13.99 5.63
CA ARG A 94 4.24 -15.22 5.57
C ARG A 94 4.35 -15.95 4.24
N ALA A 95 4.58 -15.22 3.13
CA ALA A 95 4.53 -15.76 1.77
C ALA A 95 5.79 -15.41 0.93
N SER A 96 6.98 -15.29 1.56
CA SER A 96 8.23 -14.86 0.91
C SER A 96 8.55 -15.63 -0.38
N LYS A 97 8.28 -16.95 -0.41
CA LYS A 97 8.56 -17.82 -1.56
C LYS A 97 7.72 -17.50 -2.82
N ARG A 98 6.63 -16.75 -2.66
CA ARG A 98 5.74 -16.35 -3.75
C ARG A 98 6.10 -14.98 -4.33
N ILE A 99 6.93 -14.20 -3.60
CA ILE A 99 7.21 -12.80 -3.88
C ILE A 99 8.62 -12.66 -4.45
N ARG A 100 8.71 -12.19 -5.68
CA ARG A 100 9.97 -11.87 -6.35
C ARG A 100 10.52 -10.53 -5.90
N ARG A 101 9.65 -9.54 -5.69
CA ARG A 101 10.04 -8.15 -5.41
C ARG A 101 8.99 -7.43 -4.60
N LEU A 102 9.45 -6.54 -3.72
CA LEU A 102 8.60 -5.56 -3.03
C LEU A 102 8.78 -4.17 -3.67
N VAL A 103 7.67 -3.47 -3.88
CA VAL A 103 7.69 -2.07 -4.28
C VAL A 103 6.88 -1.26 -3.27
N TYR A 104 7.53 -0.29 -2.65
CA TYR A 104 6.94 0.63 -1.70
C TYR A 104 6.64 1.95 -2.41
N LEU A 105 5.37 2.17 -2.77
CA LEU A 105 4.90 3.40 -3.40
C LEU A 105 4.53 4.41 -2.34
N ASP A 106 5.36 5.41 -2.15
CA ASP A 106 5.18 6.48 -1.13
C ASP A 106 4.64 5.93 0.19
N ALA A 107 5.29 4.89 0.70
CA ALA A 107 4.74 3.98 1.70
C ALA A 107 5.53 4.01 3.01
N LEU A 108 4.87 3.56 4.06
CA LEU A 108 5.49 3.27 5.34
C LEU A 108 6.37 2.01 5.22
N VAL A 109 7.62 2.10 5.63
CA VAL A 109 8.59 0.99 5.63
C VAL A 109 8.96 0.68 7.08
N PRO A 110 8.36 -0.36 7.69
CA PRO A 110 8.60 -0.68 9.09
C PRO A 110 9.94 -1.37 9.30
N ARG A 111 10.48 -1.20 10.52
CA ARG A 111 11.46 -2.09 11.13
C ARG A 111 10.73 -3.08 12.03
N HIS A 112 11.46 -4.08 12.52
CA HIS A 112 10.91 -5.04 13.48
C HIS A 112 10.15 -4.37 14.64
N GLY A 113 8.93 -4.82 14.89
CA GLY A 113 8.11 -4.38 15.99
C GLY A 113 7.53 -2.97 15.88
N GLN A 114 7.71 -2.28 14.74
CA GLN A 114 7.10 -0.98 14.53
C GLN A 114 5.68 -1.09 14.01
N SER A 115 4.81 -0.26 14.56
CA SER A 115 3.44 -0.06 14.13
C SER A 115 3.32 1.13 13.16
N GLY A 116 2.14 1.31 12.58
CA GLY A 116 1.84 2.50 11.79
C GLY A 116 1.98 3.79 12.62
N PHE A 117 1.64 3.75 13.90
CA PHE A 117 1.82 4.90 14.77
C PHE A 117 3.28 5.24 15.07
N ASP A 118 4.17 4.25 15.14
CA ASP A 118 5.59 4.47 15.35
C ASP A 118 6.30 5.10 14.13
N LEU A 119 5.69 5.01 12.96
CA LEU A 119 6.19 5.55 11.70
C LEU A 119 5.58 6.90 11.32
N ASN A 120 4.65 7.39 12.11
CA ASN A 120 4.00 8.69 11.94
C ASN A 120 4.33 9.65 13.09
N SER A 121 3.96 10.93 12.93
CA SER A 121 4.17 11.92 13.98
C SER A 121 3.23 11.69 15.17
N ALA A 122 3.64 12.17 16.36
CA ALA A 122 2.79 12.15 17.54
C ALA A 122 1.44 12.89 17.32
N GLN A 123 1.48 13.99 16.57
CA GLN A 123 0.28 14.77 16.22
C GLN A 123 -0.69 13.96 15.33
N PHE A 124 -0.16 13.20 14.35
CA PHE A 124 -0.98 12.31 13.54
C PHE A 124 -1.65 11.26 14.42
N ARG A 125 -0.90 10.61 15.30
CA ARG A 125 -1.42 9.60 16.23
C ARG A 125 -2.52 10.18 17.10
N GLU A 126 -2.28 11.33 17.74
CA GLU A 126 -3.26 11.98 18.62
C GLU A 126 -4.55 12.32 17.86
N LYS A 127 -4.44 12.91 16.66
CA LYS A 127 -5.58 13.22 15.78
C LYS A 127 -6.39 11.98 15.45
N VAL A 128 -5.74 10.90 15.05
CA VAL A 128 -6.38 9.64 14.66
C VAL A 128 -7.06 8.96 15.85
N GLU A 129 -6.39 8.94 17.02
CA GLU A 129 -6.96 8.38 18.25
C GLU A 129 -8.15 9.20 18.77
N GLN A 130 -8.08 10.53 18.64
CA GLN A 130 -9.19 11.41 19.03
C GLN A 130 -10.38 11.23 18.09
N ASP A 131 -10.18 11.21 16.78
CA ASP A 131 -11.24 10.99 15.80
C ASP A 131 -11.94 9.65 16.01
N ALA A 132 -11.18 8.58 16.25
CA ALA A 132 -11.74 7.27 16.52
C ALA A 132 -12.62 7.26 17.79
N ARG A 133 -12.22 8.00 18.85
CA ARG A 133 -13.00 8.10 20.10
C ARG A 133 -14.28 8.91 19.89
N ASP A 134 -14.19 10.06 19.22
CA ASP A 134 -15.28 11.04 19.19
C ASP A 134 -16.29 10.75 18.08
N ASN A 135 -15.82 10.24 16.93
CA ASN A 135 -16.62 10.12 15.71
C ASN A 135 -16.69 8.70 15.14
N GLY A 136 -15.87 7.79 15.64
CA GLY A 136 -15.62 6.49 15.01
C GLY A 136 -15.97 5.27 15.86
N ASP A 137 -16.92 5.38 16.78
CA ASP A 137 -17.35 4.27 17.67
C ASP A 137 -16.17 3.65 18.46
N GLY A 138 -15.09 4.41 18.66
CA GLY A 138 -13.87 3.99 19.32
C GLY A 138 -12.87 3.22 18.45
N TYR A 139 -13.21 2.87 17.21
CA TYR A 139 -12.34 2.05 16.37
C TYR A 139 -12.25 2.47 14.88
N LYS A 140 -13.14 3.32 14.38
CA LYS A 140 -13.13 3.82 13.00
C LYS A 140 -12.38 5.13 12.93
N VAL A 141 -11.51 5.28 11.95
CA VAL A 141 -10.75 6.52 11.66
C VAL A 141 -11.23 7.09 10.33
N ALA A 142 -11.77 8.30 10.37
CA ALA A 142 -12.26 8.97 9.17
C ALA A 142 -11.12 9.29 8.18
N PRO A 143 -11.42 9.33 6.86
CA PRO A 143 -10.44 9.69 5.84
C PRO A 143 -9.87 11.10 6.03
N ILE A 144 -8.55 11.25 5.86
CA ILE A 144 -7.87 12.54 5.83
C ILE A 144 -7.58 12.91 4.37
N VAL A 145 -8.51 13.58 3.73
CA VAL A 145 -8.51 13.83 2.28
C VAL A 145 -7.37 14.76 1.85
N ASP A 146 -7.04 15.76 2.66
CA ASP A 146 -6.06 16.80 2.32
C ASP A 146 -4.64 16.26 2.10
N ILE A 147 -4.33 15.07 2.63
CA ILE A 147 -3.01 14.47 2.46
C ILE A 147 -2.83 13.77 1.10
N LEU A 148 -3.89 13.53 0.34
CA LEU A 148 -3.82 12.75 -0.90
C LEU A 148 -3.14 13.52 -2.04
N GLY A 149 -3.19 14.86 -2.00
CA GLY A 149 -2.53 15.73 -2.97
C GLY A 149 -3.19 15.71 -4.35
N ILE A 150 -4.46 15.35 -4.45
CA ILE A 150 -5.25 15.35 -5.69
C ILE A 150 -5.78 16.77 -5.90
N THR A 151 -5.41 17.41 -7.02
CA THR A 151 -5.80 18.77 -7.37
C THR A 151 -6.87 18.83 -8.45
N ASP A 152 -7.00 17.79 -9.25
CA ASP A 152 -8.09 17.67 -10.22
C ASP A 152 -9.42 17.46 -9.49
N VAL A 153 -10.43 18.26 -9.85
CA VAL A 153 -11.72 18.31 -9.14
C VAL A 153 -12.52 17.03 -9.36
N GLU A 154 -12.53 16.51 -10.58
CA GLU A 154 -13.30 15.30 -10.92
C GLU A 154 -12.68 14.07 -10.21
N ASP A 155 -11.36 13.98 -10.20
CA ASP A 155 -10.63 12.94 -9.49
C ASP A 155 -10.84 13.03 -7.98
N LEU A 156 -10.82 14.23 -7.42
CA LEU A 156 -11.04 14.45 -6.00
C LEU A 156 -12.45 14.05 -5.57
N GLU A 157 -13.47 14.43 -6.36
CA GLU A 157 -14.86 14.02 -6.11
C GLU A 157 -15.03 12.50 -6.24
N TRP A 158 -14.44 11.91 -7.27
CA TRP A 158 -14.46 10.47 -7.51
C TRP A 158 -13.82 9.68 -6.35
N VAL A 159 -12.71 10.18 -5.81
CA VAL A 159 -12.03 9.60 -4.63
C VAL A 159 -12.88 9.77 -3.37
N ARG A 160 -13.31 10.99 -3.06
CA ARG A 160 -14.13 11.30 -1.86
C ARG A 160 -15.35 10.39 -1.73
N ALA A 161 -16.04 10.13 -2.84
CA ALA A 161 -17.22 9.26 -2.85
C ALA A 161 -16.90 7.80 -2.45
N ARG A 162 -15.63 7.37 -2.57
CA ARG A 162 -15.19 5.98 -2.39
C ARG A 162 -14.39 5.73 -1.12
N LEU A 163 -13.83 6.75 -0.50
CA LEU A 163 -13.09 6.61 0.75
C LEU A 163 -13.99 6.05 1.86
N ARG A 164 -13.44 5.18 2.69
CA ARG A 164 -14.13 4.56 3.83
C ARG A 164 -13.25 4.64 5.10
N PRO A 165 -13.86 4.72 6.29
CA PRO A 165 -13.08 4.72 7.54
C PRO A 165 -12.15 3.50 7.63
N LEU A 166 -10.96 3.69 8.22
CA LEU A 166 -10.01 2.61 8.51
C LEU A 166 -10.17 2.16 9.96
N PRO A 167 -10.11 0.85 10.27
CA PRO A 167 -10.05 0.40 11.66
C PRO A 167 -8.71 0.83 12.29
N ILE A 168 -8.76 1.44 13.48
CA ILE A 168 -7.57 1.97 14.16
C ILE A 168 -6.57 0.88 14.53
N GLY A 169 -7.03 -0.38 14.71
CA GLY A 169 -6.20 -1.56 14.90
C GLY A 169 -5.11 -1.72 13.84
N ALA A 170 -5.42 -1.29 12.60
CA ALA A 170 -4.48 -1.31 11.49
C ALA A 170 -3.24 -0.41 11.71
N PHE A 171 -3.39 0.72 12.40
CA PHE A 171 -2.25 1.57 12.77
C PHE A 171 -1.59 1.17 14.09
N ARG A 172 -2.32 0.55 15.00
CA ARG A 172 -1.82 0.19 16.34
C ARG A 172 -0.96 -1.05 16.37
N GLN A 173 -1.31 -2.05 15.56
CA GLN A 173 -0.62 -3.33 15.59
C GLN A 173 0.78 -3.22 14.97
N PRO A 174 1.83 -3.65 15.68
CA PRO A 174 3.17 -3.72 15.13
C PRO A 174 3.31 -4.81 14.07
N VAL A 175 4.19 -4.58 13.09
CA VAL A 175 4.61 -5.64 12.16
C VAL A 175 5.52 -6.61 12.91
N GLU A 176 5.23 -7.90 12.82
CA GLU A 176 6.14 -8.96 13.28
C GLU A 176 7.45 -8.91 12.47
N ALA A 177 8.51 -9.46 13.01
CA ALA A 177 9.88 -9.32 12.51
C ALA A 177 10.01 -9.43 10.98
N PRO A 178 10.52 -8.40 10.27
CA PRO A 178 10.73 -8.48 8.81
C PRO A 178 12.00 -9.28 8.48
N THR A 179 12.07 -10.55 8.89
CA THR A 179 13.23 -11.41 8.67
C THR A 179 13.36 -11.80 7.21
N PHE A 180 12.26 -12.26 6.61
CA PHE A 180 12.23 -12.66 5.20
C PHE A 180 11.98 -11.48 4.27
N ALA A 181 11.13 -10.53 4.65
CA ALA A 181 10.90 -9.32 3.87
C ALA A 181 12.20 -8.56 3.58
N SER A 182 13.14 -8.54 4.52
CA SER A 182 14.44 -7.89 4.34
C SER A 182 15.35 -8.57 3.31
N GLN A 183 15.07 -9.82 2.95
CA GLN A 183 15.83 -10.59 1.95
C GLN A 183 15.25 -10.46 0.54
N ILE A 184 14.02 -9.95 0.40
CA ILE A 184 13.40 -9.75 -0.90
C ILE A 184 13.89 -8.44 -1.50
N PRO A 185 14.36 -8.43 -2.78
CA PRO A 185 14.75 -7.20 -3.45
C PRO A 185 13.62 -6.16 -3.39
N SER A 186 13.93 -4.98 -2.87
CA SER A 186 12.93 -3.93 -2.62
C SER A 186 13.28 -2.65 -3.35
N THR A 187 12.25 -1.92 -3.83
CA THR A 187 12.37 -0.62 -4.48
C THR A 187 11.42 0.36 -3.79
N TYR A 188 11.84 1.60 -3.61
CA TYR A 188 11.00 2.67 -3.12
C TYR A 188 10.68 3.66 -4.25
N ILE A 189 9.39 3.99 -4.44
CA ILE A 189 8.95 5.06 -5.34
C ILE A 189 8.37 6.16 -4.45
N ARG A 190 8.99 7.34 -4.48
CA ARG A 190 8.62 8.50 -3.68
C ARG A 190 7.78 9.47 -4.51
N CYS A 191 6.63 9.92 -3.98
CA CYS A 191 5.91 11.08 -4.48
C CYS A 191 6.55 12.36 -3.92
N THR A 192 7.01 13.28 -4.79
CA THR A 192 7.76 14.46 -4.34
C THR A 192 6.88 15.50 -3.65
N GLY A 193 5.58 15.51 -3.95
CA GLY A 193 4.57 16.36 -3.33
C GLY A 193 4.08 15.91 -1.95
N PHE A 194 4.66 14.83 -1.37
CA PHE A 194 4.26 14.32 -0.06
C PHE A 194 5.43 14.16 0.91
N GLY A 195 5.14 14.04 2.21
CA GLY A 195 6.10 14.18 3.31
C GLY A 195 7.04 13.00 3.61
N LEU A 196 7.07 11.91 2.81
CA LEU A 196 7.85 10.70 3.13
C LEU A 196 9.31 10.72 2.66
N LYS A 197 9.90 11.92 2.47
CA LYS A 197 11.32 12.07 2.09
C LYS A 197 12.28 11.34 3.03
N ALA A 198 12.08 11.45 4.34
CA ALA A 198 12.94 10.78 5.32
C ALA A 198 12.90 9.25 5.19
N THR A 199 11.76 8.67 4.85
CA THR A 199 11.63 7.23 4.58
C THR A 199 12.38 6.85 3.30
N ALA A 200 12.24 7.61 2.23
CA ALA A 200 12.98 7.40 0.98
C ALA A 200 14.50 7.49 1.19
N ASP A 201 14.97 8.49 1.95
CA ASP A 201 16.40 8.65 2.26
C ASP A 201 16.93 7.46 3.09
N ARG A 202 16.15 6.95 4.03
CA ARG A 202 16.49 5.74 4.80
C ARG A 202 16.56 4.50 3.89
N CYS A 203 15.65 4.34 2.94
CA CYS A 203 15.70 3.25 1.97
C CYS A 203 16.94 3.36 1.07
N ARG A 204 17.29 4.56 0.62
CA ARG A 204 18.51 4.82 -0.17
C ARG A 204 19.78 4.46 0.61
N GLN A 205 19.84 4.82 1.91
CA GLN A 205 20.94 4.46 2.80
C GLN A 205 21.05 2.95 3.04
N ALA A 206 19.92 2.23 2.97
CA ALA A 206 19.89 0.77 3.03
C ALA A 206 20.23 0.09 1.69
N GLY A 207 20.62 0.85 0.66
CA GLY A 207 21.01 0.32 -0.65
C GLY A 207 19.84 0.01 -1.59
N TRP A 208 18.62 0.41 -1.26
CA TRP A 208 17.49 0.20 -2.15
C TRP A 208 17.51 1.19 -3.33
N PRO A 209 17.13 0.77 -4.53
CA PRO A 209 16.76 1.70 -5.59
C PRO A 209 15.63 2.62 -5.10
N VAL A 210 15.82 3.92 -5.24
CA VAL A 210 14.82 4.93 -4.94
C VAL A 210 14.55 5.73 -6.21
N MET A 211 13.29 5.70 -6.63
CA MET A 211 12.76 6.42 -7.79
C MET A 211 11.83 7.53 -7.31
N GLU A 212 11.63 8.56 -8.12
CA GLU A 212 10.76 9.69 -7.74
C GLU A 212 9.72 9.95 -8.84
N ILE A 213 8.53 10.36 -8.42
CA ILE A 213 7.45 10.83 -9.28
C ILE A 213 6.96 12.18 -8.74
N ASP A 214 6.87 13.18 -9.60
CA ASP A 214 6.48 14.54 -9.23
C ASP A 214 4.97 14.69 -9.19
N CYS A 215 4.34 14.24 -8.11
CA CYS A 215 2.91 14.34 -7.86
C CYS A 215 2.60 14.30 -6.36
N GLY A 216 1.31 14.44 -6.03
CA GLY A 216 0.77 14.18 -4.68
C GLY A 216 0.83 12.70 -4.30
N HIS A 217 0.34 12.38 -3.10
CA HIS A 217 0.45 11.04 -2.49
C HIS A 217 -0.20 9.93 -3.33
N ASP A 218 -1.32 10.22 -4.00
CA ASP A 218 -2.10 9.25 -4.77
C ASP A 218 -1.64 9.17 -6.26
N ALA A 219 -0.36 8.83 -6.48
CA ALA A 219 0.24 8.74 -7.82
C ALA A 219 -0.55 7.85 -8.78
N MET A 220 -1.18 6.77 -8.29
CA MET A 220 -1.96 5.82 -9.08
C MET A 220 -3.23 6.46 -9.69
N ILE A 221 -3.67 7.59 -9.14
CA ILE A 221 -4.82 8.37 -9.63
C ILE A 221 -4.33 9.55 -10.46
N ILE A 222 -3.30 10.26 -9.96
CA ILE A 222 -2.82 11.55 -10.51
C ILE A 222 -2.00 11.33 -11.79
N LYS A 223 -1.10 10.33 -11.79
CA LYS A 223 -0.16 10.04 -12.88
C LYS A 223 -0.04 8.54 -13.17
N PRO A 224 -1.13 7.86 -13.51
CA PRO A 224 -1.13 6.39 -13.64
C PRO A 224 -0.16 5.87 -14.71
N GLY A 225 -0.01 6.57 -15.84
CA GLY A 225 0.92 6.18 -16.91
C GLY A 225 2.38 6.27 -16.48
N GLU A 226 2.80 7.41 -15.89
CA GLU A 226 4.16 7.59 -15.38
C GLU A 226 4.49 6.60 -14.26
N LEU A 227 3.53 6.34 -13.37
CA LEU A 227 3.68 5.32 -12.32
C LEU A 227 3.86 3.92 -12.91
N ALA A 228 3.12 3.57 -13.98
CA ALA A 228 3.28 2.29 -14.64
C ALA A 228 4.70 2.10 -15.19
N GLU A 229 5.27 3.11 -15.82
CA GLU A 229 6.65 3.08 -16.32
C GLU A 229 7.67 2.83 -15.20
N LEU A 230 7.49 3.49 -14.05
CA LEU A 230 8.33 3.29 -12.87
C LEU A 230 8.20 1.87 -12.31
N LEU A 231 6.98 1.34 -12.20
CA LEU A 231 6.72 -0.02 -11.72
C LEU A 231 7.32 -1.07 -12.67
N LEU A 232 7.18 -0.89 -13.98
CA LEU A 232 7.79 -1.77 -14.98
C LEU A 232 9.32 -1.72 -14.90
N SER A 233 9.92 -0.53 -14.76
CA SER A 233 11.36 -0.39 -14.52
C SER A 233 11.82 -1.05 -13.23
N ALA A 234 11.05 -0.92 -12.15
CA ALA A 234 11.33 -1.57 -10.88
C ALA A 234 11.28 -3.10 -10.99
N SER A 235 10.40 -3.66 -11.82
CA SER A 235 10.22 -5.10 -11.99
C SER A 235 11.41 -5.79 -12.64
N CYS A 236 12.21 -5.07 -13.43
CA CYS A 236 13.36 -5.60 -14.18
C CYS A 236 14.68 -5.56 -13.40
N ARG A 237 14.75 -4.87 -12.26
CA ARG A 237 15.96 -4.70 -11.43
C ARG A 237 16.05 -5.80 -10.38
#